data_2bbef6cef6c9bd431aba2e10bde4dc7f
#
_entry.id   2bbef6cef6c9bd431aba2e10bde4dc7f
#
_cell.length_a   1.000
_cell.length_b   1.000
_cell.length_c   1.000
_cell.angle_alpha   90.00
_cell.angle_beta   90.00
_cell.angle_gamma   90.00
#
_symmetry.space_group_name_H-M   'P 1'
#
loop_
_entity.id
_entity.type
_entity.pdbx_description
1 polymer ?
#
loop_
_entity_poly.entity_id
_entity_poly.type
_entity_poly.pdbx_seq_one_letter_code
_entity_poly.pdbx_strand_id
1 'polypeptide(L)'
;MKRFHVHVHVADLEHNIGFYSQLFGTEPTVRKADYAKWLLDDPQLNFAISSGKSEHTGIAHLGLQAGEAAELAEIGERLQAADAIALAETATTCCYARSDKYWAVDPQGVRWESFHTLGDATTYHADAAAEAQAASEACCGPAIETTDSAPCCGTSAKAAETGARCCG
;
A
#
# COMPACT_ATOMS: atom_id res chain seq x y z
N MET A 1 -18.35 -7.40 -3.24
CA MET A 1 -18.92 -6.29 -4.06
C MET A 1 -17.86 -5.22 -4.25
N LYS A 2 -17.61 -4.79 -5.50
CA LYS A 2 -16.51 -3.88 -5.87
C LYS A 2 -16.96 -2.42 -5.84
N ARG A 3 -16.10 -1.48 -5.35
CA ARG A 3 -16.30 -0.03 -5.46
C ARG A 3 -15.32 0.55 -6.47
N PHE A 4 -15.76 1.53 -7.24
CA PHE A 4 -14.82 2.33 -8.04
C PHE A 4 -13.96 3.17 -7.08
N HIS A 5 -12.66 3.20 -7.31
CA HIS A 5 -11.72 3.97 -6.50
C HIS A 5 -11.13 5.12 -7.30
N VAL A 6 -11.07 6.29 -6.66
CA VAL A 6 -10.41 7.48 -7.19
C VAL A 6 -9.58 8.11 -6.08
N HIS A 7 -8.31 8.38 -6.36
CA HIS A 7 -7.44 9.15 -5.48
C HIS A 7 -7.01 10.44 -6.18
N VAL A 8 -7.15 11.57 -5.48
CA VAL A 8 -6.79 12.90 -5.97
C VAL A 8 -5.78 13.55 -5.03
N HIS A 9 -4.69 14.08 -5.59
CA HIS A 9 -3.80 14.98 -4.86
C HIS A 9 -4.32 16.40 -4.92
N VAL A 10 -4.46 17.05 -3.76
CA VAL A 10 -4.98 18.41 -3.61
C VAL A 10 -3.98 19.32 -2.94
N ALA A 11 -4.01 20.62 -3.25
CA ALA A 11 -3.14 21.61 -2.61
C ALA A 11 -3.63 21.98 -1.21
N ASP A 12 -4.96 22.13 -1.05
CA ASP A 12 -5.61 22.50 0.21
C ASP A 12 -6.65 21.46 0.58
N LEU A 13 -6.33 20.67 1.62
CA LEU A 13 -7.17 19.55 2.04
C LEU A 13 -8.53 20.03 2.55
N GLU A 14 -8.55 21.06 3.40
CA GLU A 14 -9.77 21.55 4.04
C GLU A 14 -10.75 22.14 3.03
N HIS A 15 -10.23 22.96 2.10
CA HIS A 15 -11.06 23.52 1.02
C HIS A 15 -11.70 22.41 0.17
N ASN A 16 -10.93 21.38 -0.15
CA ASN A 16 -11.41 20.23 -0.94
C ASN A 16 -12.36 19.33 -0.14
N ILE A 17 -12.16 19.13 1.17
CA ILE A 17 -13.13 18.45 2.03
C ILE A 17 -14.49 19.16 1.96
N GLY A 18 -14.51 20.49 2.09
CA GLY A 18 -15.74 21.26 1.97
C GLY A 18 -16.45 21.07 0.63
N PHE A 19 -15.69 21.10 -0.48
CA PHE A 19 -16.24 20.89 -1.82
C PHE A 19 -16.83 19.48 -2.00
N TYR A 20 -16.05 18.44 -1.66
CA TYR A 20 -16.48 17.06 -1.88
C TYR A 20 -17.59 16.63 -0.90
N SER A 21 -17.60 17.14 0.34
CA SER A 21 -18.72 16.91 1.27
C SER A 21 -20.03 17.48 0.75
N GLN A 22 -20.01 18.64 0.11
CA GLN A 22 -21.18 19.20 -0.55
C GLN A 22 -21.59 18.38 -1.79
N LEU A 23 -20.63 18.00 -2.64
CA LEU A 23 -20.90 17.22 -3.84
C LEU A 23 -21.51 15.85 -3.52
N PHE A 24 -21.00 15.17 -2.51
CA PHE A 24 -21.45 13.84 -2.10
C PHE A 24 -22.61 13.87 -1.08
N GLY A 25 -22.94 15.05 -0.53
CA GLY A 25 -23.99 15.20 0.47
C GLY A 25 -23.67 14.56 1.82
N THR A 26 -22.41 14.25 2.10
CA THR A 26 -21.96 13.60 3.34
C THR A 26 -20.52 13.98 3.68
N GLU A 27 -20.20 13.92 4.98
CA GLU A 27 -18.83 14.11 5.47
C GLU A 27 -17.93 12.89 5.15
N PRO A 28 -16.59 13.07 5.10
CA PRO A 28 -15.68 11.96 4.87
C PRO A 28 -15.76 10.92 5.98
N THR A 29 -15.72 9.64 5.62
CA THR A 29 -15.70 8.50 6.56
C THR A 29 -14.36 8.39 7.29
N VAL A 30 -13.28 8.88 6.68
CA VAL A 30 -11.96 8.99 7.31
C VAL A 30 -11.42 10.39 7.07
N ARG A 31 -10.94 11.05 8.13
CA ARG A 31 -10.30 12.37 8.06
C ARG A 31 -9.03 12.35 8.91
N LYS A 32 -7.91 12.75 8.30
CA LYS A 32 -6.59 12.90 8.91
C LYS A 32 -6.03 14.28 8.53
N ALA A 33 -4.87 14.66 9.07
CA ALA A 33 -4.26 15.96 8.79
C ALA A 33 -3.87 16.18 7.31
N ASP A 34 -3.63 15.08 6.58
CA ASP A 34 -3.13 15.07 5.20
C ASP A 34 -3.96 14.20 4.25
N TYR A 35 -5.12 13.70 4.73
CA TYR A 35 -5.93 12.72 4.00
C TYR A 35 -7.41 12.77 4.38
N ALA A 36 -8.29 12.60 3.39
CA ALA A 36 -9.71 12.33 3.63
C ALA A 36 -10.24 11.28 2.64
N LYS A 37 -11.23 10.50 3.09
CA LYS A 37 -11.82 9.43 2.28
C LYS A 37 -13.32 9.36 2.51
N TRP A 38 -14.08 9.21 1.41
CA TRP A 38 -15.51 8.91 1.41
C TRP A 38 -15.73 7.49 0.90
N LEU A 39 -16.52 6.72 1.62
CA LEU A 39 -17.04 5.43 1.17
C LEU A 39 -18.53 5.58 0.93
N LEU A 40 -18.94 5.66 -0.34
CA LEU A 40 -20.33 5.83 -0.73
C LEU A 40 -20.91 4.48 -1.18
N ASP A 41 -22.17 4.24 -0.87
CA ASP A 41 -22.88 3.04 -1.30
C ASP A 41 -23.68 3.27 -2.59
N ASP A 42 -24.08 4.53 -2.87
CA ASP A 42 -24.74 4.94 -4.10
C ASP A 42 -24.21 6.30 -4.57
N PRO A 43 -23.41 6.34 -5.66
CA PRO A 43 -22.80 5.20 -6.35
C PRO A 43 -21.78 4.48 -5.46
N GLN A 44 -21.47 3.21 -5.78
CA GLN A 44 -20.43 2.47 -5.05
C GLN A 44 -19.05 3.05 -5.37
N LEU A 45 -18.58 3.95 -4.50
CA LEU A 45 -17.38 4.75 -4.69
C LEU A 45 -16.53 4.76 -3.41
N ASN A 46 -15.24 4.56 -3.59
CA ASN A 46 -14.19 4.88 -2.63
C ASN A 46 -13.42 6.08 -3.19
N PHE A 47 -13.71 7.27 -2.69
CA PHE A 47 -13.07 8.51 -3.12
C PHE A 47 -12.13 9.00 -2.03
N ALA A 48 -10.89 9.25 -2.39
CA ALA A 48 -9.87 9.71 -1.46
C ALA A 48 -9.17 10.97 -1.99
N ILE A 49 -8.80 11.86 -1.08
CA ILE A 49 -7.94 13.01 -1.35
C ILE A 49 -6.78 13.04 -0.37
N SER A 50 -5.62 13.50 -0.83
CA SER A 50 -4.46 13.74 0.03
C SER A 50 -3.74 15.03 -0.35
N SER A 51 -3.09 15.68 0.64
CA SER A 51 -2.26 16.86 0.44
C SER A 51 -0.81 16.59 0.86
N GLY A 52 0.14 17.33 0.27
CA GLY A 52 1.56 17.24 0.63
C GLY A 52 2.24 15.91 0.23
N LYS A 53 1.62 15.09 -0.63
CA LYS A 53 2.15 13.79 -1.08
C LYS A 53 2.72 13.83 -2.50
N SER A 54 2.46 14.90 -3.24
CA SER A 54 2.94 15.09 -4.60
C SER A 54 3.12 16.59 -4.88
N GLU A 55 4.06 16.93 -5.75
CA GLU A 55 4.23 18.28 -6.28
C GLU A 55 3.11 18.66 -7.26
N HIS A 56 2.40 17.66 -7.81
CA HIS A 56 1.31 17.84 -8.75
C HIS A 56 -0.04 17.56 -8.09
N THR A 57 -1.02 18.41 -8.38
CA THR A 57 -2.42 18.20 -8.01
C THR A 57 -3.18 17.53 -9.15
N GLY A 58 -4.34 16.93 -8.83
CA GLY A 58 -5.19 16.24 -9.78
C GLY A 58 -5.30 14.75 -9.49
N ILE A 59 -5.80 13.97 -10.45
CA ILE A 59 -6.00 12.52 -10.29
C ILE A 59 -4.64 11.83 -10.15
N ALA A 60 -4.42 11.18 -9.00
CA ALA A 60 -3.23 10.39 -8.72
C ALA A 60 -3.34 9.00 -9.37
N HIS A 61 -4.47 8.36 -9.19
CA HIS A 61 -4.81 7.06 -9.80
C HIS A 61 -6.31 6.80 -9.72
N LEU A 62 -6.74 5.86 -10.55
CA LEU A 62 -8.05 5.23 -10.51
C LEU A 62 -7.92 3.81 -9.98
N GLY A 63 -9.05 3.12 -9.73
CA GLY A 63 -8.94 1.75 -9.28
C GLY A 63 -10.25 1.05 -8.95
N LEU A 64 -10.11 -0.15 -8.40
CA LEU A 64 -11.20 -0.98 -7.93
C LEU A 64 -10.90 -1.49 -6.52
N GLN A 65 -11.71 -1.12 -5.55
CA GLN A 65 -11.69 -1.76 -4.25
C GLN A 65 -12.53 -3.03 -4.28
N ALA A 66 -11.90 -4.17 -4.05
CA ALA A 66 -12.58 -5.45 -3.85
C ALA A 66 -13.12 -5.54 -2.41
N GLY A 67 -14.35 -6.00 -2.24
CA GLY A 67 -14.94 -6.24 -0.92
C GLY A 67 -14.37 -7.47 -0.24
N GLU A 68 -13.87 -8.44 -1.03
CA GLU A 68 -13.32 -9.70 -0.56
C GLU A 68 -12.04 -10.09 -1.31
N ALA A 69 -11.18 -10.89 -0.66
CA ALA A 69 -9.91 -11.33 -1.24
C ALA A 69 -10.10 -12.12 -2.56
N ALA A 70 -11.16 -12.91 -2.65
CA ALA A 70 -11.48 -13.66 -3.88
C ALA A 70 -11.77 -12.74 -5.07
N GLU A 71 -12.44 -11.61 -4.84
CA GLU A 71 -12.71 -10.62 -5.89
C GLU A 71 -11.42 -9.93 -6.38
N LEU A 72 -10.44 -9.74 -5.47
CA LEU A 72 -9.12 -9.21 -5.84
C LEU A 72 -8.34 -10.26 -6.64
N ALA A 73 -8.37 -11.54 -6.22
CA ALA A 73 -7.71 -12.62 -6.92
C ALA A 73 -8.20 -12.76 -8.38
N GLU A 74 -9.51 -12.70 -8.61
CA GLU A 74 -10.09 -12.71 -9.97
C GLU A 74 -9.58 -11.53 -10.84
N ILE A 75 -9.39 -10.34 -10.25
CA ILE A 75 -8.81 -9.20 -10.96
C ILE A 75 -7.35 -9.49 -11.30
N GLY A 76 -6.57 -9.99 -10.32
CA GLY A 76 -5.18 -10.36 -10.50
C GLY A 76 -4.98 -11.39 -11.62
N GLU A 77 -5.78 -12.45 -11.64
CA GLU A 77 -5.75 -13.48 -12.70
C GLU A 77 -5.98 -12.89 -14.09
N ARG A 78 -6.97 -11.98 -14.25
CA ARG A 78 -7.23 -11.31 -15.53
C ARG A 78 -6.07 -10.41 -15.96
N LEU A 79 -5.52 -9.63 -15.03
CA LEU A 79 -4.37 -8.76 -15.31
C LEU A 79 -3.13 -9.57 -15.66
N GLN A 80 -2.90 -10.69 -14.96
CA GLN A 80 -1.77 -11.59 -15.24
C GLN A 80 -1.91 -12.27 -16.60
N ALA A 81 -3.09 -12.74 -16.96
CA ALA A 81 -3.35 -13.35 -18.26
C ALA A 81 -3.15 -12.35 -19.43
N ALA A 82 -3.31 -11.06 -19.16
CA ALA A 82 -3.09 -9.97 -20.12
C ALA A 82 -1.65 -9.40 -20.06
N ASP A 83 -0.76 -9.94 -19.22
CA ASP A 83 0.58 -9.39 -18.95
C ASP A 83 0.55 -7.90 -18.57
N ALA A 84 -0.46 -7.50 -17.79
CA ALA A 84 -0.75 -6.11 -17.46
C ALA A 84 -0.43 -5.72 -16.00
N ILE A 85 0.11 -6.63 -15.18
CA ILE A 85 0.53 -6.32 -13.82
C ILE A 85 1.84 -5.56 -13.85
N ALA A 86 1.82 -4.28 -13.44
CA ALA A 86 3.01 -3.47 -13.27
C ALA A 86 3.69 -3.70 -11.92
N LEU A 87 2.89 -3.94 -10.85
CA LEU A 87 3.37 -4.22 -9.49
C LEU A 87 2.31 -4.97 -8.70
N ALA A 88 2.73 -5.97 -7.92
CA ALA A 88 1.89 -6.64 -6.93
C ALA A 88 2.46 -6.38 -5.52
N GLU A 89 1.61 -6.01 -4.57
CA GLU A 89 1.98 -5.72 -3.20
C GLU A 89 1.07 -6.50 -2.25
N THR A 90 1.67 -7.14 -1.24
CA THR A 90 0.95 -7.93 -0.24
C THR A 90 1.11 -7.28 1.12
N ALA A 91 -0.01 -7.12 1.82
CA ALA A 91 -0.09 -6.58 3.17
C ALA A 91 0.58 -5.19 3.33
N THR A 92 0.62 -4.39 2.25
CA THR A 92 1.26 -3.09 2.21
C THR A 92 0.44 -2.05 2.96
N THR A 93 1.11 -1.23 3.79
CA THR A 93 0.50 -0.09 4.46
C THR A 93 0.59 1.15 3.58
N CYS A 94 -0.55 1.67 3.16
CA CYS A 94 -0.67 2.93 2.44
C CYS A 94 -2.00 3.60 2.74
N CYS A 95 -1.99 4.94 2.80
CA CYS A 95 -3.23 5.72 2.90
C CYS A 95 -4.06 5.38 4.14
N TYR A 96 -3.39 5.13 5.27
CA TYR A 96 -3.97 4.72 6.56
C TYR A 96 -4.72 3.39 6.53
N ALA A 97 -4.40 2.53 5.57
CA ALA A 97 -4.94 1.17 5.47
C ALA A 97 -3.85 0.16 5.12
N ARG A 98 -4.04 -1.07 5.54
CA ARG A 98 -3.26 -2.23 5.12
C ARG A 98 -4.04 -3.00 4.08
N SER A 99 -3.42 -3.34 2.96
CA SER A 99 -4.12 -3.97 1.83
C SER A 99 -3.20 -4.84 0.99
N ASP A 100 -3.80 -5.81 0.32
CA ASP A 100 -3.21 -6.49 -0.84
C ASP A 100 -3.65 -5.75 -2.09
N LYS A 101 -2.76 -5.62 -3.10
CA LYS A 101 -3.06 -4.84 -4.28
C LYS A 101 -2.28 -5.25 -5.53
N TYR A 102 -2.87 -4.95 -6.68
CA TYR A 102 -2.25 -5.00 -7.98
C TYR A 102 -2.30 -3.61 -8.64
N TRP A 103 -1.18 -3.20 -9.19
CA TRP A 103 -1.07 -2.01 -10.02
C TRP A 103 -1.01 -2.39 -11.48
N ALA A 104 -1.76 -1.68 -12.30
CA ALA A 104 -1.69 -1.73 -13.75
C ALA A 104 -1.58 -0.32 -14.32
N VAL A 105 -1.14 -0.21 -15.57
CA VAL A 105 -1.11 1.05 -16.30
C VAL A 105 -1.87 0.83 -17.60
N ASP A 106 -2.83 1.69 -17.89
CA ASP A 106 -3.59 1.59 -19.13
C ASP A 106 -2.78 2.12 -20.34
N PRO A 107 -3.27 1.91 -21.57
CA PRO A 107 -2.55 2.36 -22.77
C PRO A 107 -2.33 3.88 -22.87
N GLN A 108 -3.05 4.69 -22.07
CA GLN A 108 -2.89 6.15 -21.99
C GLN A 108 -1.99 6.59 -20.85
N GLY A 109 -1.44 5.63 -20.08
CA GLY A 109 -0.55 5.90 -18.96
C GLY A 109 -1.27 6.17 -17.63
N VAL A 110 -2.59 5.97 -17.54
CA VAL A 110 -3.31 6.11 -16.29
C VAL A 110 -3.01 4.92 -15.39
N ARG A 111 -2.66 5.20 -14.13
CA ARG A 111 -2.41 4.17 -13.12
C ARG A 111 -3.72 3.65 -12.55
N TRP A 112 -3.83 2.34 -12.43
CA TRP A 112 -4.97 1.63 -11.84
C TRP A 112 -4.55 0.78 -10.67
N GLU A 113 -5.16 1.03 -9.51
CA GLU A 113 -4.96 0.27 -8.28
C GLU A 113 -6.15 -0.66 -8.04
N SER A 114 -5.95 -1.96 -8.06
CA SER A 114 -6.96 -2.93 -7.61
C SER A 114 -6.54 -3.46 -6.25
N PHE A 115 -7.38 -3.34 -5.22
CA PHE A 115 -6.98 -3.68 -3.87
C PHE A 115 -8.11 -4.26 -3.02
N HIS A 116 -7.70 -5.04 -1.99
CA HIS A 116 -8.55 -5.49 -0.91
C HIS A 116 -7.98 -5.00 0.42
N THR A 117 -8.80 -4.31 1.22
CA THR A 117 -8.39 -3.77 2.52
C THR A 117 -8.40 -4.88 3.56
N LEU A 118 -7.29 -5.10 4.24
CA LEU A 118 -7.13 -6.07 5.33
C LEU A 118 -7.42 -5.47 6.70
N GLY A 119 -7.30 -4.14 6.83
CA GLY A 119 -7.54 -3.39 8.07
C GLY A 119 -7.04 -1.96 8.01
N ASP A 120 -7.31 -1.22 9.07
CA ASP A 120 -6.83 0.15 9.22
C ASP A 120 -5.36 0.19 9.65
N ALA A 121 -4.66 1.28 9.30
CA ALA A 121 -3.32 1.59 9.75
C ALA A 121 -3.26 2.99 10.39
N THR A 122 -2.32 3.19 11.30
CA THR A 122 -2.13 4.47 12.01
C THR A 122 -1.31 5.47 11.20
N THR A 123 -0.52 4.99 10.24
CA THR A 123 0.41 5.77 9.42
C THR A 123 -0.03 5.78 7.96
N TYR A 124 0.38 6.82 7.21
CA TYR A 124 0.09 6.92 5.78
C TYR A 124 0.87 5.89 4.95
N HIS A 125 2.13 5.65 5.31
CA HIS A 125 2.98 4.57 4.78
C HIS A 125 3.54 3.75 5.94
N ALA A 126 3.92 2.49 5.70
CA ALA A 126 4.71 1.74 6.66
C ALA A 126 6.04 2.45 6.92
N ASP A 127 6.39 2.63 8.18
CA ASP A 127 7.74 3.06 8.53
C ASP A 127 8.70 1.91 8.24
N ALA A 128 9.66 2.12 7.33
CA ALA A 128 10.65 1.11 6.95
C ALA A 128 11.39 0.48 8.16
N ALA A 129 11.45 1.20 9.29
CA ALA A 129 12.00 0.71 10.56
C ALA A 129 11.08 -0.31 11.26
N ALA A 130 9.75 -0.22 11.10
CA ALA A 130 8.81 -1.14 11.71
C ALA A 130 8.77 -2.50 10.97
N GLU A 131 8.93 -2.50 9.65
CA GLU A 131 9.02 -3.72 8.85
C GLU A 131 10.31 -4.50 9.12
N ALA A 132 11.43 -3.80 9.34
CA ALA A 132 12.72 -4.41 9.72
C ALA A 132 12.66 -5.07 11.11
N GLN A 133 11.91 -4.52 12.07
CA GLN A 133 11.73 -5.12 13.38
C GLN A 133 10.83 -6.35 13.36
N ALA A 134 9.73 -6.33 12.61
CA ALA A 134 8.84 -7.49 12.46
C ALA A 134 9.56 -8.68 11.78
N ALA A 135 10.47 -8.42 10.83
CA ALA A 135 11.29 -9.43 10.19
C ALA A 135 12.37 -10.01 11.12
N SER A 136 12.89 -9.21 12.08
CA SER A 136 13.88 -9.67 13.05
C SER A 136 13.31 -10.50 14.19
N GLU A 137 12.07 -10.25 14.59
CA GLU A 137 11.36 -11.05 15.62
C GLU A 137 10.91 -12.42 15.09
N ALA A 138 10.67 -12.55 13.79
CA ALA A 138 10.31 -13.82 13.16
C ALA A 138 11.49 -14.82 13.06
N CYS A 139 12.74 -14.36 13.23
CA CYS A 139 13.93 -15.21 13.20
C CYS A 139 14.38 -15.74 14.58
N CYS A 140 13.80 -15.25 15.67
CA CYS A 140 14.08 -15.75 17.01
C CYS A 140 12.89 -16.59 17.50
N GLY A 141 12.79 -17.85 17.07
CA GLY A 141 11.92 -18.85 17.70
C GLY A 141 12.36 -19.10 19.15
N PRO A 142 11.44 -19.56 20.04
CA PRO A 142 11.79 -19.80 21.44
C PRO A 142 12.92 -20.80 21.55
N ALA A 143 13.96 -20.43 22.30
CA ALA A 143 15.12 -21.28 22.57
C ALA A 143 14.65 -22.57 23.26
N ILE A 144 14.84 -23.69 22.59
CA ILE A 144 14.80 -25.01 23.22
C ILE A 144 16.11 -25.11 23.98
N GLU A 145 16.04 -25.19 25.30
CA GLU A 145 17.18 -25.50 26.15
C GLU A 145 17.67 -26.93 25.83
N THR A 146 18.71 -27.02 25.03
CA THR A 146 19.53 -28.21 24.98
C THR A 146 20.91 -27.84 25.54
N THR A 147 21.22 -28.44 26.67
CA THR A 147 22.53 -28.46 27.28
C THR A 147 23.49 -29.21 26.33
N ASP A 148 24.21 -28.47 25.50
CA ASP A 148 25.63 -28.82 25.18
C ASP A 148 26.31 -27.65 24.48
N SER A 149 27.60 -27.47 24.84
CA SER A 149 28.37 -26.29 24.57
C SER A 149 28.96 -26.29 23.18
N ALA A 150 28.56 -25.32 22.33
CA ALA A 150 29.42 -24.82 21.25
C ALA A 150 29.02 -23.39 20.88
N PRO A 151 29.93 -22.41 20.80
CA PRO A 151 29.60 -21.02 20.53
C PRO A 151 29.42 -20.78 19.03
N CYS A 152 28.23 -20.32 18.66
CA CYS A 152 28.01 -19.70 17.35
C CYS A 152 28.36 -18.22 17.43
N CYS A 153 29.09 -17.74 16.44
CA CYS A 153 29.56 -16.38 16.20
C CYS A 153 30.87 -15.98 16.86
N GLY A 154 31.96 -16.45 16.28
CA GLY A 154 33.29 -15.87 16.45
C GLY A 154 33.59 -14.83 15.37
N THR A 155 33.80 -13.60 15.82
CA THR A 155 34.39 -12.51 15.05
C THR A 155 35.79 -12.86 14.58
N SER A 156 36.13 -12.60 13.32
CA SER A 156 37.47 -12.08 12.96
C SER A 156 37.48 -11.49 11.56
N ALA A 157 37.88 -10.25 11.53
CA ALA A 157 38.24 -9.50 10.35
C ALA A 157 39.51 -10.05 9.68
N LYS A 158 39.54 -10.07 8.36
CA LYS A 158 40.69 -9.55 7.58
C LYS A 158 40.33 -9.38 6.10
N ALA A 159 40.69 -8.21 5.63
CA ALA A 159 40.54 -7.78 4.24
C ALA A 159 41.42 -8.63 3.29
N ALA A 160 40.88 -8.85 2.08
CA ALA A 160 41.69 -8.95 0.84
C ALA A 160 40.77 -8.61 -0.35
N GLU A 161 41.23 -7.68 -1.13
CA GLU A 161 40.68 -7.20 -2.40
C GLU A 161 40.57 -8.34 -3.42
N THR A 162 39.45 -8.37 -4.14
CA THR A 162 39.45 -8.51 -5.62
C THR A 162 38.02 -8.41 -6.12
N GLY A 163 37.84 -7.62 -7.15
CA GLY A 163 36.56 -7.28 -7.72
C GLY A 163 35.83 -8.44 -8.39
N ALA A 164 34.51 -8.40 -8.25
CA ALA A 164 33.60 -9.00 -9.22
C ALA A 164 32.32 -8.15 -9.28
N ARG A 165 32.08 -7.64 -10.45
CA ARG A 165 30.84 -6.94 -10.85
C ARG A 165 29.69 -7.93 -10.76
N CYS A 166 28.59 -7.57 -10.13
CA CYS A 166 27.29 -8.16 -10.41
C CYS A 166 26.44 -7.15 -11.17
N CYS A 167 26.08 -7.59 -12.36
CA CYS A 167 25.05 -7.04 -13.25
C CYS A 167 23.68 -7.18 -12.60
N GLY A 168 22.83 -6.26 -12.91
CA GLY A 168 21.80 -5.98 -13.80
C GLY A 168 20.55 -5.49 -13.14
#